data_9c5b7c7bc273735e84c9f48cda43558b
#
_entry.id   9c5b7c7bc273735e84c9f48cda43558b
#
_cell.length_a   1.000
_cell.length_b   1.000
_cell.length_c   1.000
_cell.angle_alpha   90.00
_cell.angle_beta   90.00
_cell.angle_gamma   90.00
#
_symmetry.space_group_name_H-M   'P 1'
#
loop_
_entity.id
_entity.type
_entity.pdbx_description
1 polymer ?
#
loop_
_entity_poly.entity_id
_entity_poly.type
_entity_poly.pdbx_seq_one_letter_code
_entity_poly.pdbx_strand_id
1 'polypeptide(L)'
;MRIERLVGAFLLLPLPAQALCTSFGVTATALDFGVYDPGAAGPTLSTASVTIRCGVGILPAFSVGLSTGNGSYAQRALRNGTETLGYNLYADAAHMTVWGDGTGGTVTQDLTGLITLGATSYTVYGLADAGQHPGAGPYTDTITVMVNF
;
A
#
# COMPACT_ATOMS: atom_id res chain seq x y z
N MET A 1 4.12 16.50 -2.57
CA MET A 1 2.91 15.77 -2.09
C MET A 1 3.30 14.36 -1.70
N ARG A 2 3.10 13.99 -0.46
CA ARG A 2 3.73 12.80 0.12
C ARG A 2 2.72 11.98 0.90
N ILE A 3 2.64 10.67 0.65
CA ILE A 3 2.05 9.73 1.61
C ILE A 3 3.08 9.54 2.71
N GLU A 4 2.87 10.17 3.87
CA GLU A 4 3.91 10.29 4.90
C GLU A 4 4.17 8.99 5.66
N ARG A 5 3.24 8.05 5.66
CA ARG A 5 3.46 6.74 6.29
C ARG A 5 2.62 5.65 5.68
N LEU A 6 3.26 4.60 5.20
CA LEU A 6 2.70 3.27 5.19
C LEU A 6 2.91 2.72 6.61
N VAL A 7 1.87 2.75 7.43
CA VAL A 7 1.91 2.21 8.79
C VAL A 7 1.51 0.75 8.72
N GLY A 8 2.40 -0.15 9.13
CA GLY A 8 2.06 -1.56 9.30
C GLY A 8 1.23 -1.74 10.58
N ALA A 9 -0.07 -2.00 10.45
CA ALA A 9 -0.88 -2.50 11.55
C ALA A 9 -0.90 -4.03 11.48
N PHE A 10 -0.48 -4.65 12.55
CA PHE A 10 -0.41 -6.10 12.68
C PHE A 10 -1.68 -6.62 13.34
N LEU A 11 -2.55 -7.27 12.58
CA LEU A 11 -3.69 -7.98 13.17
C LEU A 11 -3.25 -9.43 13.44
N LEU A 12 -2.91 -9.71 14.70
CA LEU A 12 -2.59 -11.05 15.17
C LEU A 12 -3.85 -11.87 15.36
N LEU A 13 -4.14 -12.79 14.45
CA LEU A 13 -4.99 -13.93 14.77
C LEU A 13 -4.14 -15.02 15.42
N PRO A 14 -4.58 -15.64 16.53
CA PRO A 14 -3.80 -16.65 17.23
C PRO A 14 -3.85 -17.98 16.49
N LEU A 15 -2.86 -18.26 15.65
CA LEU A 15 -2.66 -19.57 15.04
C LEU A 15 -1.18 -19.97 15.05
N PRO A 16 -0.88 -21.28 15.03
CA PRO A 16 0.48 -21.82 15.19
C PRO A 16 1.50 -21.39 14.11
N ALA A 17 1.06 -20.64 13.10
CA ALA A 17 1.93 -20.10 12.05
C ALA A 17 2.98 -19.12 12.59
N GLN A 18 2.74 -18.45 13.71
CA GLN A 18 3.73 -17.57 14.34
C GLN A 18 4.93 -18.31 14.93
N ALA A 19 4.79 -19.60 15.21
CA ALA A 19 5.87 -20.44 15.71
C ALA A 19 6.92 -20.76 14.63
N LEU A 20 6.62 -20.52 13.37
CA LEU A 20 7.51 -20.84 12.24
C LEU A 20 8.48 -19.71 11.89
N CYS A 21 8.12 -18.46 12.20
CA CYS A 21 8.97 -17.30 12.00
C CYS A 21 9.14 -16.51 13.29
N THR A 22 10.32 -16.56 13.89
CA THR A 22 10.62 -15.89 15.17
C THR A 22 11.11 -14.45 15.00
N SER A 23 11.42 -14.02 13.78
CA SER A 23 11.85 -12.65 13.47
C SER A 23 11.08 -12.14 12.26
N PHE A 24 9.77 -11.97 12.44
CA PHE A 24 8.89 -11.42 11.43
C PHE A 24 8.95 -9.89 11.39
N GLY A 25 9.00 -9.31 10.19
CA GLY A 25 8.99 -7.86 10.02
C GLY A 25 8.31 -7.44 8.73
N VAL A 26 7.62 -6.31 8.81
CA VAL A 26 7.03 -5.61 7.66
C VAL A 26 7.65 -4.24 7.57
N THR A 27 8.16 -3.89 6.40
CA THR A 27 8.67 -2.54 6.11
C THR A 27 8.02 -2.02 4.85
N ALA A 28 7.75 -0.72 4.81
CA ALA A 28 7.23 -0.06 3.63
C ALA A 28 7.97 1.26 3.40
N THR A 29 8.21 1.59 2.14
CA THR A 29 8.74 2.89 1.76
C THR A 29 7.59 3.89 1.60
N ALA A 30 7.85 5.18 1.82
CA ALA A 30 6.89 6.22 1.50
C ALA A 30 6.66 6.26 -0.02
N LEU A 31 5.40 6.49 -0.42
CA LEU A 31 5.03 6.79 -1.79
C LEU A 31 4.91 8.32 -1.91
N ASP A 32 5.70 8.93 -2.77
CA ASP A 32 5.77 10.38 -2.94
C ASP A 32 5.43 10.74 -4.39
N PHE A 33 4.32 11.46 -4.59
CA PHE A 33 3.90 11.93 -5.90
C PHE A 33 4.64 13.20 -6.36
N GLY A 34 5.46 13.80 -5.48
CA GLY A 34 6.12 15.07 -5.77
C GLY A 34 5.13 16.23 -5.86
N VAL A 35 5.39 17.14 -6.77
CA VAL A 35 4.51 18.30 -7.03
C VAL A 35 3.41 17.86 -8.01
N TYR A 36 2.16 18.00 -7.59
CA TYR A 36 1.02 17.77 -8.47
C TYR A 36 0.78 19.01 -9.33
N ASP A 37 0.72 18.83 -10.67
CA ASP A 37 0.42 19.89 -11.62
C ASP A 37 -1.03 19.74 -12.14
N PRO A 38 -1.95 20.64 -11.75
CA PRO A 38 -3.34 20.62 -12.23
C PRO A 38 -3.48 20.79 -13.76
N GLY A 39 -2.46 21.37 -14.41
CA GLY A 39 -2.44 21.58 -15.86
C GLY A 39 -1.82 20.42 -16.65
N ALA A 40 -1.31 19.40 -15.97
CA ALA A 40 -0.72 18.26 -16.64
C ALA A 40 -1.75 17.48 -17.48
N ALA A 41 -1.36 17.06 -18.67
CA ALA A 41 -2.24 16.31 -19.59
C ALA A 41 -2.49 14.85 -19.14
N GLY A 42 -1.67 14.32 -18.23
CA GLY A 42 -1.73 12.94 -17.77
C GLY A 42 -1.64 12.83 -16.25
N PRO A 43 -1.91 11.62 -15.71
CA PRO A 43 -1.85 11.37 -14.27
C PRO A 43 -0.42 11.51 -13.73
N THR A 44 -0.31 11.80 -12.44
CA THR A 44 0.95 11.74 -11.71
C THR A 44 1.16 10.34 -11.17
N LEU A 45 2.30 9.73 -11.50
CA LEU A 45 2.65 8.37 -11.12
C LEU A 45 3.74 8.36 -10.06
N SER A 46 3.69 7.37 -9.18
CA SER A 46 4.73 7.11 -8.18
C SER A 46 4.77 5.64 -7.82
N THR A 47 5.86 5.20 -7.20
CA THR A 47 6.00 3.83 -6.71
C THR A 47 6.53 3.79 -5.28
N ALA A 48 6.14 2.75 -4.57
CA ALA A 48 6.67 2.40 -3.25
C ALA A 48 6.88 0.89 -3.17
N SER A 49 7.41 0.41 -2.08
CA SER A 49 7.56 -1.03 -1.83
C SER A 49 7.05 -1.43 -0.46
N VAL A 50 6.46 -2.62 -0.39
CA VAL A 50 6.15 -3.32 0.86
C VAL A 50 7.02 -4.56 0.90
N THR A 51 7.81 -4.72 1.95
CA THR A 51 8.72 -5.86 2.12
C THR A 51 8.35 -6.62 3.38
N ILE A 52 8.13 -7.92 3.21
CA ILE A 52 7.86 -8.89 4.28
C ILE A 52 9.11 -9.71 4.51
N ARG A 53 9.55 -9.83 5.76
CA ARG A 53 10.78 -10.54 6.14
C ARG A 53 10.52 -11.60 7.19
N CYS A 54 11.22 -12.72 7.04
CA CYS A 54 11.47 -13.67 8.13
C CYS A 54 12.97 -13.82 8.34
N GLY A 55 13.49 -13.33 9.45
CA GLY A 55 14.90 -13.42 9.78
C GLY A 55 15.31 -14.79 10.32
N VAL A 56 14.41 -15.50 11.00
CA VAL A 56 14.67 -16.86 11.53
C VAL A 56 13.38 -17.68 11.40
N GLY A 57 13.49 -18.81 10.73
CA GLY A 57 12.38 -19.74 10.55
C GLY A 57 11.80 -19.73 9.13
N ILE A 58 10.54 -20.08 9.02
CA ILE A 58 9.82 -20.24 7.76
C ILE A 58 8.61 -19.30 7.77
N LEU A 59 8.40 -18.52 6.72
CA LEU A 59 7.16 -17.82 6.48
C LEU A 59 6.15 -18.78 5.84
N PRO A 60 4.97 -18.97 6.46
CA PRO A 60 3.86 -19.65 5.80
C PRO A 60 3.29 -18.78 4.67
N ALA A 61 2.35 -19.34 3.92
CA ALA A 61 1.54 -18.57 2.99
C ALA A 61 0.85 -17.40 3.72
N PHE A 62 0.81 -16.23 3.10
CA PHE A 62 0.16 -15.04 3.64
C PHE A 62 -0.43 -14.18 2.51
N SER A 63 -1.35 -13.31 2.86
CA SER A 63 -1.84 -12.27 1.98
C SER A 63 -1.50 -10.88 2.53
N VAL A 64 -1.16 -9.96 1.64
CA VAL A 64 -0.86 -8.56 1.96
C VAL A 64 -1.92 -7.66 1.37
N GLY A 65 -2.65 -6.96 2.22
CA GLY A 65 -3.65 -5.96 1.85
C GLY A 65 -3.20 -4.54 2.20
N LEU A 66 -3.85 -3.56 1.56
CA LEU A 66 -3.69 -2.13 1.85
C LEU A 66 -5.05 -1.53 2.23
N SER A 67 -5.07 -0.65 3.23
CA SER A 67 -6.30 0.05 3.65
C SER A 67 -6.75 1.10 2.62
N THR A 68 -7.94 1.65 2.85
CA THR A 68 -8.51 2.76 2.06
C THR A 68 -7.84 4.11 2.32
N GLY A 69 -7.11 4.24 3.43
CA GLY A 69 -6.68 5.56 3.91
C GLY A 69 -7.87 6.47 4.20
N ASN A 70 -7.76 7.74 3.80
CA ASN A 70 -8.81 8.74 3.99
C ASN A 70 -10.00 8.66 3.00
N GLY A 71 -9.96 7.73 2.05
CA GLY A 71 -10.97 7.59 1.01
C GLY A 71 -11.66 6.23 1.01
N SER A 72 -11.82 5.68 -0.17
CA SER A 72 -12.37 4.35 -0.42
C SER A 72 -11.48 3.57 -1.39
N TYR A 73 -11.77 2.28 -1.61
CA TYR A 73 -11.06 1.51 -2.64
C TYR A 73 -11.36 1.98 -4.06
N ALA A 74 -12.52 2.59 -4.30
CA ALA A 74 -12.82 3.19 -5.59
C ALA A 74 -11.95 4.44 -5.85
N GLN A 75 -11.70 5.23 -4.80
CA GLN A 75 -10.82 6.41 -4.88
C GLN A 75 -10.30 6.74 -3.49
N ARG A 76 -9.00 6.58 -3.29
CA ARG A 76 -8.29 7.06 -2.10
C ARG A 76 -8.13 8.58 -2.16
N ALA A 77 -7.88 9.22 -1.03
CA ALA A 77 -7.75 10.66 -0.95
C ALA A 77 -6.56 11.08 -0.08
N LEU A 78 -5.64 11.83 -0.67
CA LEU A 78 -4.70 12.64 0.08
C LEU A 78 -5.44 13.87 0.62
N ARG A 79 -5.16 14.31 1.83
CA ARG A 79 -5.83 15.44 2.48
C ARG A 79 -4.86 16.55 2.88
N ASN A 80 -5.38 17.79 2.77
CA ASN A 80 -4.84 18.99 3.37
C ASN A 80 -6.00 19.72 4.05
N GLY A 81 -6.21 19.50 5.36
CA GLY A 81 -7.41 19.95 6.04
C GLY A 81 -8.68 19.36 5.43
N THR A 82 -9.54 20.21 4.87
CA THR A 82 -10.77 19.81 4.18
C THR A 82 -10.58 19.53 2.69
N GLU A 83 -9.48 19.98 2.11
CA GLU A 83 -9.13 19.76 0.72
C GLU A 83 -8.68 18.34 0.47
N THR A 84 -9.02 17.80 -0.69
CA THR A 84 -8.66 16.44 -1.08
C THR A 84 -8.03 16.39 -2.47
N LEU A 85 -7.12 15.45 -2.66
CA LEU A 85 -6.60 15.06 -3.96
C LEU A 85 -6.78 13.54 -4.13
N GLY A 86 -7.56 13.16 -5.13
CA GLY A 86 -7.87 11.77 -5.43
C GLY A 86 -6.67 11.04 -6.02
N TYR A 87 -6.45 9.82 -5.56
CA TYR A 87 -5.44 8.90 -6.06
C TYR A 87 -5.88 7.46 -5.88
N ASN A 88 -5.11 6.50 -6.40
CA ASN A 88 -5.27 5.10 -6.02
C ASN A 88 -3.94 4.35 -6.02
N LEU A 89 -3.96 3.15 -5.46
CA LEU A 89 -2.82 2.23 -5.35
C LEU A 89 -3.14 0.94 -6.07
N TYR A 90 -2.19 0.47 -6.87
CA TYR A 90 -2.38 -0.68 -7.74
C TYR A 90 -1.32 -1.74 -7.51
N ALA A 91 -1.69 -2.97 -7.78
CA ALA A 91 -0.83 -4.14 -7.70
C ALA A 91 0.01 -4.35 -8.98
N ASP A 92 -0.32 -3.64 -10.06
CA ASP A 92 0.31 -3.77 -11.37
C ASP A 92 0.71 -2.43 -11.97
N ALA A 93 1.75 -2.45 -12.82
CA ALA A 93 2.29 -1.26 -13.47
C ALA A 93 1.35 -0.66 -14.53
N ALA A 94 0.33 -1.40 -14.97
CA ALA A 94 -0.69 -0.90 -15.89
C ALA A 94 -1.79 -0.11 -15.18
N HIS A 95 -1.78 -0.07 -13.84
CA HIS A 95 -2.75 0.60 -12.98
C HIS A 95 -4.19 0.12 -13.25
N MET A 96 -4.37 -1.18 -13.46
CA MET A 96 -5.67 -1.79 -13.74
C MET A 96 -6.27 -2.49 -12.52
N THR A 97 -5.43 -2.97 -11.61
CA THR A 97 -5.84 -3.81 -10.50
C THR A 97 -5.61 -3.08 -9.18
N VAL A 98 -6.66 -2.56 -8.55
CA VAL A 98 -6.55 -1.84 -7.27
C VAL A 98 -6.08 -2.79 -6.17
N TRP A 99 -5.01 -2.43 -5.48
CA TRP A 99 -4.52 -3.14 -4.32
C TRP A 99 -5.27 -2.69 -3.08
N GLY A 100 -6.06 -3.57 -2.50
CA GLY A 100 -6.87 -3.36 -1.30
C GLY A 100 -6.76 -4.54 -0.35
N ASP A 101 -7.89 -4.93 0.20
CA ASP A 101 -8.01 -6.04 1.16
C ASP A 101 -8.67 -7.29 0.56
N GLY A 102 -8.90 -7.33 -0.75
CA GLY A 102 -9.60 -8.40 -1.45
C GLY A 102 -11.12 -8.23 -1.50
N THR A 103 -11.66 -7.17 -0.91
CA THR A 103 -13.09 -6.83 -1.01
C THR A 103 -13.36 -5.77 -2.07
N GLY A 104 -14.61 -5.62 -2.50
CA GLY A 104 -15.03 -4.56 -3.42
C GLY A 104 -14.33 -4.57 -4.77
N GLY A 105 -13.88 -5.73 -5.26
CA GLY A 105 -13.16 -5.87 -6.53
C GLY A 105 -11.67 -5.52 -6.45
N THR A 106 -11.12 -5.33 -5.25
CA THR A 106 -9.69 -5.16 -5.03
C THR A 106 -8.98 -6.51 -4.90
N VAL A 107 -7.65 -6.50 -5.00
CA VAL A 107 -6.83 -7.68 -4.78
C VAL A 107 -5.91 -7.51 -3.59
N THR A 108 -5.44 -8.62 -3.02
CA THR A 108 -4.27 -8.71 -2.14
C THR A 108 -3.05 -9.17 -2.94
N GLN A 109 -1.86 -8.98 -2.40
CA GLN A 109 -0.65 -9.63 -2.90
C GLN A 109 -0.39 -10.87 -2.04
N ASP A 110 -0.43 -12.04 -2.66
CA ASP A 110 -0.40 -13.30 -1.93
C ASP A 110 0.92 -14.01 -2.13
N LEU A 111 1.46 -14.57 -1.06
CA LEU A 111 2.51 -15.56 -1.11
C LEU A 111 1.90 -16.95 -0.96
N THR A 112 1.96 -17.72 -2.02
CA THR A 112 1.55 -19.13 -2.01
C THR A 112 2.80 -20.00 -1.90
N GLY A 113 3.18 -20.40 -0.71
CA GLY A 113 4.34 -21.26 -0.50
C GLY A 113 5.09 -20.93 0.78
N LEU A 114 6.19 -21.65 1.00
CA LEU A 114 7.08 -21.46 2.15
C LEU A 114 8.29 -20.62 1.73
N ILE A 115 8.57 -19.54 2.43
CA ILE A 115 9.85 -18.85 2.33
C ILE A 115 10.72 -19.30 3.51
N THR A 116 11.83 -19.94 3.21
CA THR A 116 12.88 -20.24 4.19
C THR A 116 13.89 -19.11 4.19
N LEU A 117 14.02 -18.38 5.29
CA LEU A 117 15.00 -17.31 5.49
C LEU A 117 15.04 -16.31 4.32
N GLY A 118 14.39 -15.17 4.46
CA GLY A 118 14.44 -14.17 3.39
C GLY A 118 13.42 -13.05 3.51
N ALA A 119 13.34 -12.31 2.42
CA ALA A 119 12.40 -11.22 2.25
C ALA A 119 11.68 -11.34 0.91
N THR A 120 10.41 -11.00 0.90
CA THR A 120 9.61 -10.81 -0.31
C THR A 120 9.19 -9.35 -0.40
N SER A 121 9.39 -8.72 -1.54
CA SER A 121 9.00 -7.33 -1.79
C SER A 121 7.95 -7.25 -2.88
N TYR A 122 6.95 -6.43 -2.62
CA TYR A 122 5.88 -6.10 -3.57
C TYR A 122 5.98 -4.62 -3.92
N THR A 123 5.88 -4.28 -5.20
CA THR A 123 5.82 -2.90 -5.65
C THR A 123 4.40 -2.38 -5.57
N VAL A 124 4.23 -1.22 -4.93
CA VAL A 124 2.98 -0.45 -4.91
C VAL A 124 3.05 0.57 -6.02
N TYR A 125 2.11 0.55 -6.94
CA TYR A 125 2.01 1.53 -8.03
C TYR A 125 0.94 2.55 -7.67
N GLY A 126 1.34 3.82 -7.53
CA GLY A 126 0.47 4.94 -7.22
C GLY A 126 0.12 5.76 -8.46
N LEU A 127 -1.14 6.15 -8.57
CA LEU A 127 -1.63 7.03 -9.62
C LEU A 127 -2.55 8.09 -9.02
N ALA A 128 -2.21 9.36 -9.19
CA ALA A 128 -3.09 10.49 -8.92
C ALA A 128 -3.65 11.03 -10.25
N ASP A 129 -4.98 11.09 -10.34
CA ASP A 129 -5.67 11.47 -11.57
C ASP A 129 -5.29 12.90 -12.00
N ALA A 130 -5.19 13.12 -13.31
CA ALA A 130 -4.99 14.44 -13.88
C ALA A 130 -6.25 15.32 -13.74
N GLY A 131 -6.07 16.65 -13.90
CA GLY A 131 -7.19 17.59 -14.00
C GLY A 131 -7.91 17.87 -12.70
N GLN A 132 -7.38 17.48 -11.56
CA GLN A 132 -7.89 17.89 -10.25
C GLN A 132 -7.35 19.30 -9.91
N HIS A 133 -8.14 20.09 -9.20
CA HIS A 133 -7.78 21.46 -8.82
C HIS A 133 -7.75 21.65 -7.30
N PRO A 134 -6.89 20.93 -6.57
CA PRO A 134 -6.76 21.09 -5.13
C PRO A 134 -6.14 22.45 -4.79
N GLY A 135 -6.45 22.99 -3.62
CA GLY A 135 -5.79 24.17 -3.10
C GLY A 135 -4.28 23.92 -2.91
N ALA A 136 -3.49 24.98 -2.86
CA ALA A 136 -2.05 24.88 -2.62
C ALA A 136 -1.76 24.37 -1.21
N GLY A 137 -0.79 23.47 -1.07
CA GLY A 137 -0.35 22.98 0.24
C GLY A 137 0.12 21.51 0.23
N PRO A 138 0.54 21.00 1.37
CA PRO A 138 0.94 19.61 1.54
C PRO A 138 -0.30 18.71 1.67
N TYR A 139 -0.37 17.64 0.86
CA TYR A 139 -1.42 16.64 0.89
C TYR A 139 -0.85 15.31 1.36
N THR A 140 -1.47 14.70 2.35
CA THR A 140 -1.00 13.45 2.97
C THR A 140 -2.12 12.43 3.14
N ASP A 141 -1.76 11.15 3.16
CA ASP A 141 -2.60 10.04 3.56
C ASP A 141 -1.79 9.03 4.36
N THR A 142 -2.48 8.18 5.11
CA THR A 142 -1.87 7.08 5.87
C THR A 142 -2.51 5.77 5.43
N ILE A 143 -1.70 4.90 4.83
CA ILE A 143 -2.13 3.56 4.40
C ILE A 143 -1.60 2.52 5.38
N THR A 144 -2.51 1.69 5.89
CA THR A 144 -2.16 0.54 6.72
C THR A 144 -1.88 -0.68 5.84
N VAL A 145 -0.73 -1.30 6.05
CA VAL A 145 -0.40 -2.60 5.45
C VAL A 145 -0.93 -3.69 6.37
N MET A 146 -1.77 -4.57 5.85
CA MET A 146 -2.37 -5.69 6.56
C MET A 146 -1.74 -6.99 6.07
N VAL A 147 -1.23 -7.82 6.97
CA VAL A 147 -0.70 -9.15 6.64
C VAL A 147 -1.54 -10.20 7.35
N ASN A 148 -2.14 -11.11 6.58
CA ASN A 148 -2.97 -12.20 7.06
C ASN A 148 -2.31 -13.54 6.72
N PHE A 149 -2.21 -14.42 7.73
CA PHE A 149 -1.65 -15.76 7.65
C PHE A 149 -2.75 -16.82 7.58
#